data_16c982fe6fe723a58d174976a24fe80d
#
_entry.id   16c982fe6fe723a58d174976a24fe80d
#
_cell.length_a   1.000
_cell.length_b   1.000
_cell.length_c   1.000
_cell.angle_alpha   90.00
_cell.angle_beta   90.00
_cell.angle_gamma   90.00
#
_symmetry.space_group_name_H-M   'P 1'
#
loop_
_entity.id
_entity.type
_entity.pdbx_description
1 polymer ?
#
loop_
_entity_poly.entity_id
_entity_poly.type
_entity_poly.pdbx_seq_one_letter_code
_entity_poly.pdbx_strand_id
1 'polypeptide(L)'
;VAVEKDAAIHAVLNHLWARLGPEAFVVTDHWDTDLSAIGISSPHNRGVLVYISCYGNQSGRYGYELELPAQTDDFPYQVAGRSSDVSFEELARVVAAHLKRALPSV
;
A
#
# COMPACT_ATOMS: atom_id res chain seq x y z
N VAL A 1 -16.64 -4.29 6.22
CA VAL A 1 -16.12 -5.65 6.31
C VAL A 1 -14.80 -5.62 7.08
N ALA A 2 -14.73 -6.41 8.14
CA ALA A 2 -13.50 -6.51 8.91
C ALA A 2 -12.43 -7.22 8.10
N VAL A 3 -11.24 -6.64 8.06
CA VAL A 3 -10.08 -7.25 7.41
C VAL A 3 -9.35 -8.08 8.45
N GLU A 4 -9.21 -9.38 8.21
CA GLU A 4 -8.54 -10.29 9.12
C GLU A 4 -7.04 -10.29 8.86
N LYS A 5 -6.33 -9.40 9.53
CA LYS A 5 -4.88 -9.24 9.38
C LYS A 5 -4.21 -9.19 10.75
N ASP A 6 -2.89 -9.33 10.76
CA ASP A 6 -2.10 -9.21 11.99
C ASP A 6 -2.25 -7.81 12.59
N ALA A 7 -2.06 -7.71 13.90
CA ALA A 7 -2.15 -6.45 14.63
C ALA A 7 -1.20 -5.39 14.04
N ALA A 8 -0.01 -5.79 13.58
CA ALA A 8 0.95 -4.87 12.98
C ALA A 8 0.41 -4.23 11.69
N ILE A 9 -0.38 -4.98 10.90
CA ILE A 9 -1.00 -4.44 9.69
C ILE A 9 -2.09 -3.42 10.05
N HIS A 10 -2.95 -3.74 11.03
CA HIS A 10 -3.96 -2.78 11.48
C HIS A 10 -3.31 -1.52 12.04
N ALA A 11 -2.23 -1.66 12.79
CA ALA A 11 -1.52 -0.53 13.38
C ALA A 11 -0.92 0.38 12.30
N VAL A 12 -0.27 -0.19 11.27
CA VAL A 12 0.34 0.63 10.22
C VAL A 12 -0.72 1.32 9.36
N LEU A 13 -1.85 0.66 9.09
CA LEU A 13 -2.96 1.29 8.36
C LEU A 13 -3.51 2.49 9.13
N ASN A 14 -3.78 2.32 10.42
CA ASN A 14 -4.29 3.41 11.24
C ASN A 14 -3.30 4.57 11.31
N HIS A 15 -2.01 4.26 11.41
CA HIS A 15 -0.96 5.28 11.45
C HIS A 15 -0.86 6.03 10.11
N LEU A 16 -0.99 5.31 8.99
CA LEU A 16 -1.00 5.94 7.66
C LEU A 16 -2.22 6.83 7.47
N TRP A 17 -3.42 6.40 7.89
CA TRP A 17 -4.62 7.24 7.82
C TRP A 17 -4.47 8.49 8.68
N ALA A 18 -3.90 8.36 9.88
CA ALA A 18 -3.67 9.50 10.75
C ALA A 18 -2.68 10.50 10.14
N ARG A 19 -1.65 9.99 9.45
CA ARG A 19 -0.61 10.82 8.82
C ARG A 19 -1.08 11.45 7.52
N LEU A 20 -1.79 10.70 6.66
CA LEU A 20 -2.11 11.12 5.30
C LEU A 20 -3.55 11.63 5.15
N GLY A 21 -4.43 11.32 6.08
CA GLY A 21 -5.84 11.70 6.06
C GLY A 21 -6.75 10.49 5.86
N PRO A 22 -8.00 10.57 6.33
CA PRO A 22 -8.93 9.42 6.29
C PRO A 22 -9.39 9.06 4.87
N GLU A 23 -9.21 9.97 3.91
CA GLU A 23 -9.60 9.74 2.52
C GLU A 23 -8.41 9.49 1.60
N ALA A 24 -7.20 9.35 2.18
CA ALA A 24 -5.98 9.23 1.39
C ALA A 24 -5.93 7.92 0.59
N PHE A 25 -6.49 6.85 1.12
CA PHE A 25 -6.48 5.55 0.46
C PHE A 25 -7.64 4.68 0.93
N VAL A 26 -7.88 3.62 0.18
CA VAL A 26 -8.84 2.57 0.54
C VAL A 26 -8.11 1.24 0.55
N VAL A 27 -8.63 0.28 1.31
CA VAL A 27 -8.09 -1.08 1.31
C VAL A 27 -8.55 -1.78 0.02
N THR A 28 -7.59 -2.28 -0.74
CA THR A 28 -7.83 -3.03 -1.97
C THR A 28 -6.94 -4.25 -1.90
N ASP A 29 -7.38 -5.25 -1.13
CA ASP A 29 -6.56 -6.39 -0.77
C ASP A 29 -6.85 -7.58 -1.68
N HIS A 30 -5.83 -8.06 -2.38
CA HIS A 30 -5.88 -9.26 -3.21
C HIS A 30 -5.19 -10.44 -2.52
N TRP A 31 -4.74 -10.26 -1.29
CA TRP A 31 -3.95 -11.24 -0.55
C TRP A 31 -4.62 -11.57 0.79
N ASP A 32 -5.91 -11.92 0.73
CA ASP A 32 -6.72 -12.13 1.93
C ASP A 32 -6.22 -13.27 2.82
N THR A 33 -5.45 -14.21 2.27
CA THR A 33 -4.83 -15.29 3.05
C THR A 33 -3.48 -14.91 3.64
N ASP A 34 -2.88 -13.80 3.22
CA ASP A 34 -1.61 -13.33 3.77
C ASP A 34 -1.89 -12.32 4.89
N LEU A 35 -1.81 -12.80 6.13
CA LEU A 35 -2.18 -12.00 7.30
C LEU A 35 -1.16 -10.90 7.62
N SER A 36 0.07 -11.01 7.11
CA SER A 36 1.14 -10.04 7.37
C SER A 36 1.33 -9.04 6.24
N ALA A 37 0.41 -9.00 5.29
CA ALA A 37 0.48 -8.09 4.16
C ALA A 37 -0.90 -7.55 3.81
N ILE A 38 -0.96 -6.39 3.16
CA ILE A 38 -2.21 -5.79 2.72
C ILE A 38 -1.97 -4.89 1.51
N GLY A 39 -2.99 -4.80 0.64
CA GLY A 39 -2.99 -3.84 -0.45
C GLY A 39 -3.82 -2.62 -0.11
N ILE A 40 -3.31 -1.44 -0.42
CA ILE A 40 -4.06 -0.18 -0.35
C ILE A 40 -3.93 0.53 -1.69
N SER A 41 -4.92 1.31 -2.04
CA SER A 41 -4.92 1.99 -3.33
C SER A 41 -5.50 3.39 -3.22
N SER A 42 -5.26 4.19 -4.27
CA SER A 42 -5.95 5.46 -4.42
C SER A 42 -7.45 5.21 -4.57
N PRO A 43 -8.32 6.00 -3.93
CA PRO A 43 -9.76 5.92 -4.18
C PRO A 43 -10.13 6.36 -5.59
N HIS A 44 -9.24 7.06 -6.29
CA HIS A 44 -9.48 7.54 -7.67
C HIS A 44 -9.11 6.51 -8.72
N ASN A 45 -8.18 5.59 -8.42
CA ASN A 45 -7.78 4.54 -9.34
C ASN A 45 -7.20 3.37 -8.54
N ARG A 46 -7.93 2.27 -8.48
CA ARG A 46 -7.54 1.11 -7.68
C ARG A 46 -6.34 0.36 -8.24
N GLY A 47 -5.96 0.64 -9.48
CA GLY A 47 -4.73 0.11 -10.07
C GLY A 47 -3.47 0.81 -9.60
N VAL A 48 -3.60 2.00 -9.00
CA VAL A 48 -2.49 2.69 -8.33
C VAL A 48 -2.47 2.19 -6.90
N LEU A 49 -1.66 1.16 -6.65
CA LEU A 49 -1.74 0.34 -5.46
C LEU A 49 -0.39 0.23 -4.76
N VAL A 50 -0.42 0.10 -3.44
CA VAL A 50 0.75 -0.21 -2.63
C VAL A 50 0.45 -1.49 -1.86
N TYR A 51 1.31 -2.49 -2.06
CA TYR A 51 1.33 -3.69 -1.24
C TYR A 51 2.28 -3.41 -0.08
N ILE A 52 1.82 -3.65 1.15
CA ILE A 52 2.60 -3.40 2.38
C ILE A 52 2.73 -4.72 3.12
N SER A 53 3.95 -5.06 3.55
CA SER A 53 4.23 -6.29 4.28
C SER A 53 5.01 -6.00 5.54
N CYS A 54 4.67 -6.72 6.62
CA CYS A 54 5.42 -6.74 7.87
C CYS A 54 6.19 -8.05 8.03
N TYR A 55 6.01 -9.01 7.12
CA TYR A 55 6.58 -10.35 7.24
C TYR A 55 8.10 -10.30 7.29
N GLY A 56 8.67 -10.97 8.31
CA GLY A 56 10.11 -11.05 8.46
C GLY A 56 10.78 -9.77 8.94
N ASN A 57 10.03 -8.70 9.15
CA ASN A 57 10.57 -7.41 9.56
C ASN A 57 10.44 -7.21 11.07
N GLN A 58 11.34 -6.44 11.64
CA GLN A 58 11.25 -6.01 13.02
C GLN A 58 10.10 -5.02 13.18
N SER A 59 9.62 -4.85 14.41
CA SER A 59 8.56 -3.89 14.72
C SER A 59 8.95 -2.50 14.21
N GLY A 60 8.01 -1.84 13.53
CA GLY A 60 8.25 -0.51 12.96
C GLY A 60 9.02 -0.51 11.64
N ARG A 61 9.27 -1.70 11.06
CA ARG A 61 9.92 -1.83 9.76
C ARG A 61 8.97 -2.53 8.79
N TYR A 62 9.01 -2.13 7.52
CA TYR A 62 8.03 -2.56 6.53
C TYR A 62 8.66 -2.83 5.18
N GLY A 63 8.05 -3.76 4.43
CA GLY A 63 8.33 -3.91 3.01
C GLY A 63 7.18 -3.31 2.21
N TYR A 64 7.42 -2.93 0.97
CA TYR A 64 6.36 -2.46 0.07
C TYR A 64 6.68 -2.81 -1.37
N GLU A 65 5.61 -2.87 -2.17
CA GLU A 65 5.70 -2.92 -3.63
C GLU A 65 4.69 -1.93 -4.19
N LEU A 66 5.13 -1.11 -5.12
CA LEU A 66 4.30 -0.10 -5.76
C LEU A 66 3.83 -0.63 -7.10
N GLU A 67 2.51 -0.61 -7.33
CA GLU A 67 1.90 -1.11 -8.55
C GLU A 67 1.16 0.00 -9.29
N LEU A 68 1.21 -0.06 -10.61
CA LEU A 68 0.46 0.81 -11.51
C LEU A 68 -0.43 -0.06 -12.41
N PRO A 69 -1.50 0.51 -12.99
CA PRO A 69 -2.34 -0.23 -13.91
C PRO A 69 -1.53 -0.81 -15.07
N ALA A 70 -1.97 -1.96 -15.57
CA ALA A 70 -1.35 -2.61 -16.72
C ALA A 70 -1.37 -1.68 -17.94
N GLN A 71 -0.26 -1.66 -18.68
CA GLN A 71 -0.18 -0.92 -19.95
C GLN A 71 -0.41 -1.83 -21.16
N THR A 72 -0.30 -3.15 -20.95
CA THR A 72 -0.51 -4.15 -21.99
C THR A 72 -1.35 -5.28 -21.45
N ASP A 73 -1.87 -6.13 -22.34
CA ASP A 73 -2.66 -7.30 -21.92
C ASP A 73 -1.78 -8.43 -21.39
N ASP A 74 -0.45 -8.32 -21.54
CA ASP A 74 0.47 -9.40 -21.16
C ASP A 74 0.65 -9.52 -19.65
N PHE A 75 0.46 -8.42 -18.91
CA PHE A 75 0.67 -8.40 -17.46
C PHE A 75 -0.51 -7.69 -16.77
N PRO A 76 -0.93 -8.18 -15.59
CA PRO A 76 -2.09 -7.58 -14.89
C PRO A 76 -1.76 -6.22 -14.27
N TYR A 77 -0.48 -5.88 -14.07
CA TYR A 77 -0.07 -4.62 -13.49
C TYR A 77 1.40 -4.37 -13.79
N GLN A 78 1.86 -3.13 -13.52
CA GLN A 78 3.27 -2.77 -13.58
C GLN A 78 3.82 -2.58 -12.17
N VAL A 79 5.07 -2.99 -11.94
CA VAL A 79 5.77 -2.68 -10.71
C VAL A 79 6.56 -1.39 -10.90
N ALA A 80 6.25 -0.38 -10.07
CA ALA A 80 6.91 0.93 -10.14
C ALA A 80 8.07 1.05 -9.14
N GLY A 81 8.15 0.15 -8.16
CA GLY A 81 9.22 0.14 -7.17
C GLY A 81 8.91 -0.84 -6.05
N ARG A 82 9.93 -1.18 -5.28
CA ARG A 82 9.78 -2.05 -4.12
C ARG A 82 10.93 -1.82 -3.15
N SER A 83 10.70 -2.17 -1.88
CA SER A 83 11.75 -2.23 -0.88
C SER A 83 11.33 -3.21 0.21
N SER A 84 12.31 -3.82 0.88
CA SER A 84 12.03 -4.88 1.84
C SER A 84 12.14 -4.46 3.30
N ASP A 85 12.73 -3.30 3.59
CA ASP A 85 13.01 -2.90 4.97
C ASP A 85 13.12 -1.38 5.08
N VAL A 86 11.99 -0.72 5.36
CA VAL A 86 11.95 0.74 5.49
C VAL A 86 11.27 1.12 6.80
N SER A 87 11.58 2.33 7.28
CA SER A 87 10.90 2.91 8.44
C SER A 87 9.47 3.33 8.07
N PHE A 88 8.66 3.62 9.11
CA PHE A 88 7.33 4.17 8.87
C PHE A 88 7.40 5.51 8.12
N GLU A 89 8.34 6.39 8.47
CA GLU A 89 8.47 7.69 7.81
C GLU A 89 8.77 7.54 6.31
N GLU A 90 9.64 6.62 5.96
CA GLU A 90 9.92 6.32 4.55
C GLU A 90 8.69 5.74 3.86
N LEU A 91 8.00 4.78 4.52
CA LEU A 91 6.79 4.18 3.96
C LEU A 91 5.71 5.23 3.71
N ALA A 92 5.46 6.12 4.68
CA ALA A 92 4.44 7.15 4.55
C ALA A 92 4.75 8.10 3.39
N ARG A 93 6.03 8.47 3.23
CA ARG A 93 6.47 9.33 2.14
C ARG A 93 6.23 8.66 0.77
N VAL A 94 6.60 7.40 0.67
CA VAL A 94 6.46 6.63 -0.58
C VAL A 94 5.00 6.41 -0.92
N VAL A 95 4.16 6.06 0.06
CA VAL A 95 2.73 5.86 -0.15
C VAL A 95 2.09 7.17 -0.66
N ALA A 96 2.36 8.28 0.01
CA ALA A 96 1.80 9.57 -0.38
C ALA A 96 2.19 9.94 -1.82
N ALA A 97 3.46 9.78 -2.17
CA ALA A 97 3.94 10.10 -3.51
C ALA A 97 3.33 9.20 -4.58
N HIS A 98 3.24 7.89 -4.29
CA HIS A 98 2.71 6.94 -5.26
C HIS A 98 1.21 7.14 -5.51
N LEU A 99 0.43 7.34 -4.46
CA LEU A 99 -1.03 7.49 -4.60
C LEU A 99 -1.40 8.77 -5.33
N LYS A 100 -0.57 9.81 -5.30
CA LYS A 100 -0.79 11.04 -6.06
C LYS A 100 -0.79 10.81 -7.56
N ARG A 101 -0.19 9.73 -8.04
CA ARG A 101 -0.17 9.39 -9.48
C ARG A 101 -1.56 9.13 -10.03
N ALA A 102 -2.55 8.83 -9.17
CA ALA A 102 -3.93 8.58 -9.59
C ALA A 102 -4.73 9.87 -9.72
N LEU A 103 -4.20 11.02 -9.25
CA LEU A 103 -4.92 12.29 -9.32
C LEU A 103 -4.80 12.85 -10.74
N PRO A 104 -5.89 13.49 -11.26
CA PRO A 104 -5.81 14.10 -12.56
C PRO A 104 -4.79 15.24 -12.59
N SER A 105 -4.07 15.34 -13.69
CA SER A 105 -3.18 16.47 -13.92
C SER A 105 -4.02 17.71 -14.14
N VAL A 106 -3.61 18.79 -13.53
CA VAL A 106 -4.30 20.07 -13.65
C VAL A 106 -3.52 21.00 -14.56
#